data_dd9f53bc371705385e607f180454a5d7
#
_entry.id   dd9f53bc371705385e607f180454a5d7
#
_cell.length_a   1.000
_cell.length_b   1.000
_cell.length_c   1.000
_cell.angle_alpha   90.00
_cell.angle_beta   90.00
_cell.angle_gamma   90.00
#
_symmetry.space_group_name_H-M   'P 1'
#
loop_
_entity.id
_entity.type
_entity.pdbx_description
1 polymer ?
#
loop_
_entity_poly.entity_id
_entity_poly.type
_entity_poly.pdbx_seq_one_letter_code
_entity_poly.pdbx_strand_id
1 'polypeptide(L)'
;EPGTMARAYYESISGLGTPVKLDYRELGEFVREYEITDSEVLASCMEALRGLVIGQETDLRAMDNGEIYSFEFQDGSTWTVSFDGGNLEKNGKCYETEGYVSLKQQIRQYAENCDITE
;
A
#
# COMPACT_ATOMS: atom_id res chain seq x y z
N GLU A 1 -18.79 1.04 14.98
CA GLU A 1 -19.18 0.38 13.73
C GLU A 1 -17.94 0.17 12.88
N PRO A 2 -17.50 -1.06 12.73
CA PRO A 2 -16.25 -1.29 12.00
C PRO A 2 -16.33 -0.97 10.50
N GLY A 3 -17.53 -0.87 9.97
CA GLY A 3 -17.70 -0.70 8.54
C GLY A 3 -17.32 0.67 8.00
N THR A 4 -17.20 1.67 8.85
CA THR A 4 -16.99 3.03 8.36
C THR A 4 -15.67 3.21 7.62
N MET A 5 -14.58 2.77 8.23
CA MET A 5 -13.28 2.90 7.57
C MET A 5 -13.16 1.94 6.39
N ALA A 6 -13.71 0.71 6.54
CA ALA A 6 -13.69 -0.23 5.42
C ALA A 6 -14.44 0.34 4.22
N ARG A 7 -15.62 0.92 4.46
CA ARG A 7 -16.39 1.51 3.38
C ARG A 7 -15.62 2.65 2.71
N ALA A 8 -15.03 3.53 3.51
CA ALA A 8 -14.27 4.65 2.96
C ALA A 8 -13.11 4.15 2.11
N TYR A 9 -12.43 3.12 2.58
CA TYR A 9 -11.32 2.56 1.85
C TYR A 9 -11.78 1.98 0.51
N TYR A 10 -12.83 1.14 0.54
CA TYR A 10 -13.28 0.50 -0.69
C TYR A 10 -13.85 1.50 -1.67
N GLU A 11 -14.51 2.53 -1.18
CA GLU A 11 -15.02 3.58 -2.07
C GLU A 11 -13.87 4.35 -2.71
N SER A 12 -12.83 4.65 -1.94
CA SER A 12 -11.71 5.39 -2.50
C SER A 12 -10.98 4.60 -3.57
N ILE A 13 -10.87 3.27 -3.37
CA ILE A 13 -10.12 2.46 -4.31
C ILE A 13 -10.93 2.10 -5.54
N SER A 14 -12.25 2.02 -5.43
CA SER A 14 -13.08 1.62 -6.55
C SER A 14 -13.14 2.68 -7.65
N GLY A 15 -12.84 3.93 -7.31
CA GLY A 15 -12.84 5.00 -8.30
C GLY A 15 -11.51 5.26 -8.95
N LEU A 16 -10.48 4.46 -8.62
CA LEU A 16 -9.16 4.71 -9.16
C LEU A 16 -9.04 4.17 -10.58
N GLY A 17 -8.25 4.88 -11.39
CA GLY A 17 -8.01 4.48 -12.76
C GLY A 17 -6.81 3.57 -12.90
N THR A 18 -6.09 3.70 -14.01
CA THR A 18 -4.93 2.88 -14.29
C THR A 18 -3.68 3.59 -13.74
N PRO A 19 -2.94 2.94 -12.85
CA PRO A 19 -1.72 3.56 -12.32
C PRO A 19 -0.61 3.55 -13.36
N VAL A 20 0.20 4.60 -13.36
CA VAL A 20 1.37 4.68 -14.22
C VAL A 20 2.66 4.73 -13.42
N LYS A 21 2.58 4.99 -12.11
CA LYS A 21 3.76 5.03 -11.28
C LYS A 21 3.36 4.75 -9.82
N LEU A 22 4.26 4.08 -9.11
CA LEU A 22 4.12 3.87 -7.67
C LEU A 22 5.41 4.33 -7.01
N ASP A 23 5.26 5.26 -6.08
CA ASP A 23 6.35 5.62 -5.18
C ASP A 23 6.13 4.89 -3.87
N TYR A 24 7.01 3.96 -3.57
CA TYR A 24 6.95 3.16 -2.35
C TYR A 24 8.04 3.62 -1.41
N ARG A 25 7.66 3.86 -0.16
CA ARG A 25 8.61 4.28 0.85
C ARG A 25 8.42 3.44 2.10
N GLU A 26 9.50 2.85 2.56
CA GLU A 26 9.49 2.00 3.75
C GLU A 26 10.28 2.69 4.85
N LEU A 27 9.64 2.93 5.98
CA LEU A 27 10.26 3.54 7.14
C LEU A 27 10.65 2.44 8.11
N GLY A 28 11.78 2.62 8.77
CA GLY A 28 12.30 1.64 9.70
C GLY A 28 13.68 2.06 10.10
N GLU A 29 14.52 1.07 10.42
CA GLU A 29 15.91 1.35 10.75
C GLU A 29 16.59 2.06 9.58
N PHE A 30 16.28 1.65 8.36
CA PHE A 30 16.75 2.30 7.16
C PHE A 30 15.55 2.66 6.30
N VAL A 31 15.62 3.83 5.68
CA VAL A 31 14.58 4.24 4.74
C VAL A 31 14.87 3.62 3.38
N ARG A 32 13.89 2.95 2.81
CA ARG A 32 14.00 2.38 1.46
C ARG A 32 12.92 2.99 0.60
N GLU A 33 13.29 3.36 -0.62
CA GLU A 33 12.37 3.97 -1.56
C GLU A 33 12.53 3.32 -2.92
N TYR A 34 11.39 3.06 -3.57
CA TYR A 34 11.39 2.52 -4.92
C TYR A 34 10.40 3.30 -5.76
N GLU A 35 10.81 3.62 -6.97
CA GLU A 35 9.90 4.18 -7.96
C GLU A 35 9.61 3.08 -8.97
N ILE A 36 8.36 2.65 -9.07
CA ILE A 36 7.98 1.51 -9.89
C ILE A 36 7.10 2.00 -11.02
N THR A 37 7.53 1.73 -12.26
CA THR A 37 6.75 2.08 -13.45
C THR A 37 6.39 0.87 -14.29
N ASP A 38 6.79 -0.33 -13.85
CA ASP A 38 6.46 -1.57 -14.55
C ASP A 38 4.95 -1.81 -14.45
N SER A 39 4.29 -1.88 -15.62
CA SER A 39 2.84 -1.96 -15.64
C SER A 39 2.31 -3.25 -15.01
N GLU A 40 3.03 -4.35 -15.14
CA GLU A 40 2.59 -5.61 -14.53
C GLU A 40 2.68 -5.54 -13.01
N VAL A 41 3.76 -4.95 -12.50
CA VAL A 41 3.90 -4.81 -11.05
C VAL A 41 2.82 -3.87 -10.52
N LEU A 42 2.57 -2.78 -11.24
CA LEU A 42 1.53 -1.83 -10.82
C LEU A 42 0.16 -2.48 -10.79
N ALA A 43 -0.17 -3.28 -11.80
CA ALA A 43 -1.45 -3.98 -11.84
C ALA A 43 -1.57 -4.96 -10.69
N SER A 44 -0.49 -5.70 -10.40
CA SER A 44 -0.50 -6.66 -9.30
C SER A 44 -0.69 -5.96 -7.96
N CYS A 45 -0.04 -4.81 -7.77
CA CYS A 45 -0.20 -4.06 -6.54
C CYS A 45 -1.64 -3.56 -6.37
N MET A 46 -2.24 -3.06 -7.45
CA MET A 46 -3.62 -2.61 -7.38
C MET A 46 -4.57 -3.74 -7.06
N GLU A 47 -4.33 -4.90 -7.65
CA GLU A 47 -5.16 -6.07 -7.36
C GLU A 47 -5.05 -6.47 -5.90
N ALA A 48 -3.83 -6.48 -5.36
CA ALA A 48 -3.63 -6.81 -3.95
C ALA A 48 -4.32 -5.79 -3.05
N LEU A 49 -4.25 -4.50 -3.41
CA LEU A 49 -4.93 -3.47 -2.63
C LEU A 49 -6.44 -3.67 -2.61
N ARG A 50 -7.01 -4.04 -3.76
CA ARG A 50 -8.45 -4.27 -3.82
C ARG A 50 -8.88 -5.48 -3.01
N GLY A 51 -7.95 -6.42 -2.79
CA GLY A 51 -8.24 -7.61 -2.03
C GLY A 51 -8.05 -7.49 -0.53
N LEU A 52 -7.58 -6.35 -0.05
CA LEU A 52 -7.40 -6.17 1.38
C LEU A 52 -8.74 -6.12 2.09
N VAL A 53 -8.79 -6.74 3.27
CA VAL A 53 -9.98 -6.69 4.12
C VAL A 53 -9.67 -5.79 5.30
N ILE A 54 -10.36 -4.65 5.38
CA ILE A 54 -10.14 -3.66 6.42
C ILE A 54 -11.15 -3.89 7.52
N GLY A 55 -10.64 -4.03 8.75
CA GLY A 55 -11.48 -4.32 9.90
C GLY A 55 -11.58 -3.16 10.86
N GLN A 56 -11.60 -3.50 12.14
CA GLN A 56 -11.83 -2.51 13.19
C GLN A 56 -10.55 -1.77 13.54
N GLU A 57 -10.73 -0.61 14.14
CA GLU A 57 -9.61 0.14 14.67
C GLU A 57 -8.89 -0.69 15.74
N THR A 58 -7.57 -0.62 15.75
CA THR A 58 -6.74 -1.37 16.68
C THR A 58 -5.69 -0.45 17.28
N ASP A 59 -5.28 -0.76 18.49
CA ASP A 59 -4.17 -0.04 19.14
C ASP A 59 -2.82 -0.63 18.78
N LEU A 60 -2.79 -1.73 18.03
CA LEU A 60 -1.54 -2.36 17.68
C LEU A 60 -0.77 -1.51 16.68
N ARG A 61 0.38 -1.05 17.07
CA ARG A 61 1.27 -0.25 16.23
C ARG A 61 2.66 -0.82 16.32
N ALA A 62 3.28 -0.96 15.14
CA ALA A 62 4.67 -1.39 15.07
C ALA A 62 5.52 -0.14 14.87
N MET A 63 5.77 0.55 15.94
CA MET A 63 6.46 1.83 15.89
C MET A 63 7.70 1.76 15.01
N ASP A 64 7.91 2.76 14.17
CA ASP A 64 9.05 2.86 13.27
C ASP A 64 9.01 1.90 12.09
N ASN A 65 7.87 1.27 11.81
CA ASN A 65 7.77 0.30 10.71
C ASN A 65 6.59 0.65 9.81
N GLY A 66 6.61 1.84 9.23
CA GLY A 66 5.55 2.25 8.33
C GLY A 66 5.92 2.05 6.88
N GLU A 67 4.90 1.81 6.04
CA GLU A 67 5.07 1.77 4.59
C GLU A 67 4.06 2.70 3.95
N ILE A 68 4.51 3.46 2.96
CA ILE A 68 3.68 4.43 2.27
C ILE A 68 3.68 4.11 0.79
N TYR A 69 2.49 3.95 0.23
CA TYR A 69 2.29 3.68 -1.19
C TYR A 69 1.61 4.88 -1.82
N SER A 70 2.25 5.50 -2.78
CA SER A 70 1.69 6.67 -3.45
C SER A 70 1.63 6.37 -4.95
N PHE A 71 0.39 6.24 -5.47
CA PHE A 71 0.18 5.90 -6.87
C PHE A 71 -0.18 7.15 -7.66
N GLU A 72 0.38 7.24 -8.86
CA GLU A 72 -0.01 8.25 -9.83
C GLU A 72 -0.74 7.56 -10.97
N PHE A 73 -1.82 8.19 -11.45
CA PHE A 73 -2.68 7.59 -12.47
C PHE A 73 -2.59 8.34 -13.76
N GLN A 74 -3.15 7.75 -14.83
CA GLN A 74 -3.02 8.33 -16.17
C GLN A 74 -3.57 9.74 -16.25
N ASP A 75 -4.58 10.07 -15.48
CA ASP A 75 -5.18 11.41 -15.52
C ASP A 75 -4.42 12.42 -14.65
N GLY A 76 -3.29 12.01 -14.08
CA GLY A 76 -2.48 12.90 -13.25
C GLY A 76 -2.87 12.92 -11.79
N SER A 77 -3.96 12.25 -11.44
CA SER A 77 -4.37 12.19 -10.02
C SER A 77 -3.44 11.25 -9.26
N THR A 78 -3.44 11.39 -7.94
CA THR A 78 -2.64 10.55 -7.04
C THR A 78 -3.51 10.00 -5.94
N TRP A 79 -3.08 8.86 -5.39
CA TRP A 79 -3.76 8.23 -4.27
C TRP A 79 -2.69 7.60 -3.38
N THR A 80 -2.74 7.93 -2.09
CA THR A 80 -1.72 7.50 -1.15
C THR A 80 -2.38 6.69 -0.04
N VAL A 81 -1.72 5.60 0.33
CA VAL A 81 -2.18 4.76 1.43
C VAL A 81 -0.96 4.36 2.25
N SER A 82 -1.15 4.29 3.57
CA SER A 82 -0.08 3.97 4.50
C SER A 82 -0.45 2.77 5.34
N PHE A 83 0.56 1.99 5.71
CA PHE A 83 0.39 0.83 6.58
C PHE A 83 1.43 0.89 7.69
N ASP A 84 1.03 0.41 8.87
CA ASP A 84 1.91 0.35 10.03
C ASP A 84 1.83 -1.07 10.56
N GLY A 85 2.93 -1.83 10.41
CA GLY A 85 2.94 -3.22 10.83
C GLY A 85 1.95 -4.09 10.08
N GLY A 86 1.59 -3.71 8.85
CA GLY A 86 0.64 -4.45 8.05
C GLY A 86 -0.80 -4.01 8.22
N ASN A 87 -1.06 -3.05 9.11
CA ASN A 87 -2.40 -2.53 9.35
C ASN A 87 -2.56 -1.17 8.67
N LEU A 88 -3.71 -0.96 8.06
CA LEU A 88 -4.01 0.33 7.43
C LEU A 88 -3.90 1.45 8.45
N GLU A 89 -3.16 2.49 8.09
CA GLU A 89 -2.99 3.64 8.98
C GLU A 89 -3.58 4.87 8.30
N LYS A 90 -4.44 5.58 9.02
CA LYS A 90 -5.02 6.80 8.49
C LYS A 90 -5.34 7.74 9.64
N ASN A 91 -4.87 8.99 9.50
CA ASN A 91 -5.14 10.05 10.49
C ASN A 91 -4.67 9.65 11.89
N GLY A 92 -3.54 8.97 11.96
CA GLY A 92 -2.97 8.56 13.22
C GLY A 92 -3.60 7.36 13.86
N LYS A 93 -4.50 6.69 13.17
CA LYS A 93 -5.18 5.50 13.68
C LYS A 93 -4.86 4.31 12.79
N CYS A 94 -4.79 3.13 13.40
CA CYS A 94 -4.53 1.89 12.68
C CYS A 94 -5.78 1.03 12.67
N TYR A 95 -5.97 0.29 11.58
CA TYR A 95 -7.12 -0.57 11.39
C TYR A 95 -6.65 -1.96 10.99
N GLU A 96 -7.22 -2.98 11.59
CA GLU A 96 -6.87 -4.36 11.27
C GLU A 96 -7.03 -4.59 9.78
N THR A 97 -6.05 -5.26 9.19
CA THR A 97 -6.02 -5.45 7.74
C THR A 97 -5.61 -6.89 7.44
N GLU A 98 -6.39 -7.58 6.60
CA GLU A 98 -6.05 -8.90 6.13
C GLU A 98 -5.60 -8.82 4.69
N GLY A 99 -4.59 -9.63 4.34
CA GLY A 99 -4.13 -9.72 2.97
C GLY A 99 -2.95 -8.83 2.63
N TYR A 100 -2.46 -8.08 3.59
CA TYR A 100 -1.35 -7.15 3.31
C TYR A 100 -0.09 -7.86 2.81
N VAL A 101 0.11 -9.11 3.22
CA VAL A 101 1.29 -9.85 2.80
C VAL A 101 1.37 -9.94 1.28
N SER A 102 0.24 -10.11 0.62
CA SER A 102 0.23 -10.20 -0.85
C SER A 102 0.75 -8.91 -1.48
N LEU A 103 0.33 -7.77 -0.94
CA LEU A 103 0.81 -6.49 -1.45
C LEU A 103 2.31 -6.33 -1.21
N LYS A 104 2.75 -6.63 0.00
CA LYS A 104 4.16 -6.48 0.35
C LYS A 104 5.04 -7.38 -0.51
N GLN A 105 4.55 -8.56 -0.87
CA GLN A 105 5.32 -9.48 -1.70
C GLN A 105 5.60 -8.90 -3.09
N GLN A 106 4.68 -8.12 -3.64
CA GLN A 106 4.94 -7.48 -4.93
C GLN A 106 6.14 -6.56 -4.84
N ILE A 107 6.24 -5.81 -3.74
CA ILE A 107 7.37 -4.91 -3.55
C ILE A 107 8.66 -5.68 -3.36
N ARG A 108 8.62 -6.75 -2.57
CA ARG A 108 9.81 -7.56 -2.33
C ARG A 108 10.33 -8.20 -3.59
N GLN A 109 9.44 -8.73 -4.43
CA GLN A 109 9.87 -9.34 -5.68
C GLN A 109 10.48 -8.30 -6.61
N TYR A 110 9.89 -7.12 -6.67
CA TYR A 110 10.46 -6.06 -7.47
C TYR A 110 11.86 -5.69 -6.98
N ALA A 111 12.04 -5.57 -5.67
CA ALA A 111 13.32 -5.19 -5.10
C ALA A 111 14.37 -6.27 -5.38
N GLU A 112 14.00 -7.54 -5.26
CA GLU A 112 14.93 -8.63 -5.53
C GLU A 112 15.37 -8.63 -6.99
N ASN A 113 14.45 -8.36 -7.90
CA ASN A 113 14.79 -8.30 -9.31
C ASN A 113 15.73 -7.13 -9.61
N CYS A 114 15.54 -6.01 -8.92
CA CYS A 114 16.44 -4.88 -9.08
C CYS A 114 17.84 -5.21 -8.57
N ASP A 115 17.93 -5.93 -7.45
CA ASP A 115 19.23 -6.32 -6.91
C ASP A 115 19.94 -7.29 -7.82
N ILE A 116 19.20 -8.19 -8.47
CA ILE A 116 19.79 -9.18 -9.35
C ILE A 116 20.36 -8.54 -10.61
N THR A 117 19.74 -7.47 -11.07
CA THR A 117 20.16 -6.86 -12.33
C THR A 117 21.44 -6.05 -12.23
N GLU A 118 21.97 -5.91 -11.05
CA GLU A 118 23.25 -5.17 -10.91
C GLU A 118 24.45 -5.90 -11.46
#